data_28c4b452c111de25a718d84c154e60b0
#
_entry.id   28c4b452c111de25a718d84c154e60b0
#
_cell.length_a   1.000
_cell.length_b   1.000
_cell.length_c   1.000
_cell.angle_alpha   90.00
_cell.angle_beta   90.00
_cell.angle_gamma   90.00
#
_symmetry.space_group_name_H-M   'P 1'
#
loop_
_entity.id
_entity.type
_entity.pdbx_description
1 polymer ?
#
loop_
_entity_poly.entity_id
_entity_poly.type
_entity_poly.pdbx_seq_one_letter_code
_entity_poly.pdbx_strand_id
1 'polypeptide(L)'
;MKLTASANHTLDALLELVCVELQLTETQDGKSRGHYGAVADWLSREGSPLRGFDPHIFPQGSQRLGTTTKPIGKSEFDLDAVCKLTASQDWHPGELYQLLWDRLYANGLYRPMMKRMPRCIRLEYAGDFHLDIAPAIPDPACGGNCILVPDLNADLALEHPANNVWKSTNPQDYADYISSFFY
;
A
#
# COMPACT_ATOMS: atom_id res chain seq x y z
N MET A 1 -16.87 13.57 -33.76
CA MET A 1 -17.95 14.51 -33.42
C MET A 1 -17.41 15.42 -32.30
N LYS A 2 -17.24 16.73 -32.53
CA LYS A 2 -16.82 17.67 -31.49
C LYS A 2 -18.07 18.15 -30.74
N LEU A 3 -18.03 18.06 -29.42
CA LEU A 3 -19.08 18.61 -28.56
C LEU A 3 -19.12 20.14 -28.69
N THR A 4 -20.30 20.75 -28.50
CA THR A 4 -20.43 22.21 -28.42
C THR A 4 -19.84 22.71 -27.12
N ALA A 5 -19.45 24.00 -27.04
CA ALA A 5 -18.91 24.58 -25.81
C ALA A 5 -19.86 24.45 -24.60
N SER A 6 -21.17 24.60 -24.82
CA SER A 6 -22.22 24.39 -23.83
C SER A 6 -22.29 22.95 -23.34
N ALA A 7 -22.16 21.97 -24.24
CA ALA A 7 -22.17 20.55 -23.89
C ALA A 7 -20.91 20.17 -23.09
N ASN A 8 -19.74 20.75 -23.42
CA ASN A 8 -18.51 20.56 -22.64
C ASN A 8 -18.68 21.09 -21.22
N HIS A 9 -19.18 22.31 -21.05
CA HIS A 9 -19.40 22.90 -19.72
C HIS A 9 -20.35 22.07 -18.85
N THR A 10 -21.43 21.53 -19.47
CA THR A 10 -22.37 20.65 -18.75
C THR A 10 -21.71 19.33 -18.36
N LEU A 11 -20.87 18.76 -19.24
CA LEU A 11 -20.13 17.54 -18.96
C LEU A 11 -19.11 17.75 -17.84
N ASP A 12 -18.36 18.85 -17.88
CA ASP A 12 -17.37 19.20 -16.85
C ASP A 12 -18.05 19.34 -15.48
N ALA A 13 -19.16 20.08 -15.40
CA ALA A 13 -19.91 20.22 -14.16
C ALA A 13 -20.46 18.87 -13.63
N LEU A 14 -20.90 17.98 -14.52
CA LEU A 14 -21.34 16.64 -14.13
C LEU A 14 -20.17 15.80 -13.61
N LEU A 15 -19.02 15.86 -14.27
CA LEU A 15 -17.81 15.14 -13.83
C LEU A 15 -17.32 15.65 -12.47
N GLU A 16 -17.34 16.97 -12.24
CA GLU A 16 -17.02 17.55 -10.92
C GLU A 16 -17.95 17.01 -9.83
N LEU A 17 -19.26 16.97 -10.06
CA LEU A 17 -20.21 16.41 -9.11
C LEU A 17 -19.95 14.94 -8.84
N VAL A 18 -19.65 14.15 -9.86
CA VAL A 18 -19.29 12.73 -9.69
C VAL A 18 -18.00 12.58 -8.89
N CYS A 19 -16.97 13.38 -9.17
CA CYS A 19 -15.72 13.34 -8.43
C CYS A 19 -15.92 13.68 -6.96
N VAL A 20 -16.69 14.74 -6.65
CA VAL A 20 -17.03 15.11 -5.26
C VAL A 20 -17.81 14.00 -4.55
N GLU A 21 -18.78 13.41 -5.25
CA GLU A 21 -19.58 12.33 -4.68
C GLU A 21 -18.78 11.05 -4.42
N LEU A 22 -17.75 10.79 -5.21
CA LEU A 22 -16.88 9.61 -5.05
C LEU A 22 -15.75 9.79 -4.04
N GLN A 23 -15.45 10.99 -3.58
CA GLN A 23 -14.39 11.22 -2.58
C GLN A 23 -14.71 10.55 -1.25
N LEU A 24 -13.67 10.06 -0.56
CA LEU A 24 -13.80 9.62 0.82
C LEU A 24 -14.32 10.78 1.68
N THR A 25 -15.19 10.47 2.62
CA THR A 25 -15.57 11.44 3.64
C THR A 25 -14.38 11.73 4.56
N GLU A 26 -14.35 12.91 5.17
CA GLU A 26 -13.30 13.26 6.16
C GLU A 26 -13.19 12.21 7.27
N THR A 27 -14.31 11.62 7.68
CA THR A 27 -14.34 10.57 8.69
C THR A 27 -13.67 9.29 8.20
N GLN A 28 -13.90 8.89 6.95
CA GLN A 28 -13.28 7.69 6.35
C GLN A 28 -11.78 7.91 6.14
N ASP A 29 -11.37 9.06 5.61
CA ASP A 29 -9.96 9.40 5.44
C ASP A 29 -9.24 9.49 6.79
N GLY A 30 -9.83 10.13 7.79
CA GLY A 30 -9.29 10.21 9.15
C GLY A 30 -9.12 8.84 9.81
N LYS A 31 -10.10 7.94 9.66
CA LYS A 31 -9.98 6.56 10.15
C LYS A 31 -8.84 5.80 9.46
N SER A 32 -8.78 5.86 8.13
CA SER A 32 -7.75 5.16 7.36
C SER A 32 -6.34 5.61 7.74
N ARG A 33 -6.13 6.92 7.88
CA ARG A 33 -4.86 7.51 8.36
C ARG A 33 -4.52 7.06 9.78
N GLY A 34 -5.52 7.00 10.67
CA GLY A 34 -5.33 6.52 12.05
C GLY A 34 -4.87 5.06 12.10
N HIS A 35 -5.49 4.19 11.33
CA HIS A 35 -5.10 2.77 11.26
C HIS A 35 -3.73 2.58 10.62
N TYR A 36 -3.45 3.31 9.54
CA TYR A 36 -2.14 3.34 8.91
C TYR A 36 -1.04 3.77 9.91
N GLY A 37 -1.26 4.88 10.63
CA GLY A 37 -0.33 5.38 11.65
C GLY A 37 -0.09 4.35 12.75
N ALA A 38 -1.14 3.72 13.27
CA ALA A 38 -1.02 2.69 14.32
C ALA A 38 -0.20 1.47 13.86
N VAL A 39 -0.34 1.06 12.61
CA VAL A 39 0.47 -0.03 12.03
C VAL A 39 1.91 0.42 11.86
N ALA A 40 2.15 1.62 11.34
CA ALA A 40 3.49 2.18 11.18
C ALA A 40 4.24 2.27 12.53
N ASP A 41 3.58 2.77 13.56
CA ASP A 41 4.11 2.83 14.93
C ASP A 41 4.42 1.44 15.48
N TRP A 42 3.54 0.46 15.24
CA TRP A 42 3.79 -0.92 15.66
C TRP A 42 5.02 -1.51 14.99
N LEU A 43 5.20 -1.28 13.70
CA LEU A 43 6.30 -1.85 12.93
C LEU A 43 7.65 -1.22 13.32
N SER A 44 7.68 0.08 13.63
CA SER A 44 8.93 0.84 13.87
C SER A 44 9.28 1.05 15.34
N ARG A 45 8.37 0.76 16.28
CA ARG A 45 8.57 1.07 17.71
C ARG A 45 9.75 0.32 18.34
N GLU A 46 10.14 0.76 19.52
CA GLU A 46 11.15 0.08 20.35
C GLU A 46 10.78 -1.38 20.62
N GLY A 47 11.77 -2.28 20.52
CA GLY A 47 11.56 -3.72 20.61
C GLY A 47 11.05 -4.39 19.35
N SER A 48 10.81 -3.64 18.26
CA SER A 48 10.52 -4.24 16.95
C SER A 48 11.78 -4.86 16.34
N PRO A 49 11.72 -6.10 15.84
CA PRO A 49 12.83 -6.70 15.09
C PRO A 49 13.14 -5.94 13.80
N LEU A 50 12.17 -5.17 13.26
CA LEU A 50 12.36 -4.36 12.06
C LEU A 50 13.19 -3.10 12.34
N ARG A 51 13.25 -2.63 13.59
CA ARG A 51 13.93 -1.37 13.93
C ARG A 51 15.42 -1.36 13.58
N GLY A 52 16.09 -2.50 13.69
CA GLY A 52 17.50 -2.65 13.29
C GLY A 52 17.74 -2.46 11.77
N PHE A 53 16.68 -2.49 10.97
CA PHE A 53 16.72 -2.33 9.52
C PHE A 53 16.15 -1.00 9.05
N ASP A 54 15.97 -0.04 9.97
CA ASP A 54 15.48 1.32 9.68
C ASP A 54 14.19 1.31 8.82
N PRO A 55 13.05 0.87 9.37
CA PRO A 55 11.81 0.72 8.62
C PRO A 55 11.19 2.07 8.25
N HIS A 56 10.95 2.25 6.97
CA HIS A 56 10.23 3.38 6.38
C HIS A 56 8.86 2.93 5.90
N ILE A 57 7.79 3.41 6.53
CA ILE A 57 6.42 3.08 6.17
C ILE A 57 5.78 4.28 5.46
N PHE A 58 5.28 4.06 4.24
CA PHE A 58 4.64 5.12 3.45
C PHE A 58 3.47 4.59 2.62
N PRO A 59 2.44 5.43 2.34
CA PRO A 59 1.31 5.05 1.51
C PRO A 59 1.72 4.91 0.04
N GLN A 60 1.05 4.00 -0.65
CA GLN A 60 1.13 3.85 -2.11
C GLN A 60 -0.26 3.75 -2.72
N GLY A 61 -0.35 3.42 -4.03
CA GLY A 61 -1.60 3.24 -4.73
C GLY A 61 -2.49 4.48 -4.75
N SER A 62 -3.79 4.27 -4.71
CA SER A 62 -4.79 5.33 -4.81
C SER A 62 -4.68 6.39 -3.71
N GLN A 63 -4.29 5.99 -2.49
CA GLN A 63 -4.12 6.92 -1.38
C GLN A 63 -2.97 7.91 -1.64
N ARG A 64 -1.84 7.44 -2.15
CA ARG A 64 -0.71 8.30 -2.50
C ARG A 64 -1.03 9.24 -3.65
N LEU A 65 -1.84 8.77 -4.61
CA LEU A 65 -2.26 9.54 -5.78
C LEU A 65 -3.43 10.49 -5.50
N GLY A 66 -4.06 10.41 -4.33
CA GLY A 66 -5.27 11.17 -4.01
C GLY A 66 -6.49 10.74 -4.83
N THR A 67 -6.50 9.51 -5.34
CA THR A 67 -7.57 8.96 -6.19
C THR A 67 -8.40 7.88 -5.50
N THR A 68 -8.25 7.72 -4.19
CA THR A 68 -9.08 6.79 -3.41
C THR A 68 -10.52 7.25 -3.44
N THR A 69 -11.41 6.35 -3.82
CA THR A 69 -12.86 6.62 -3.89
C THR A 69 -13.58 5.90 -2.76
N LYS A 70 -14.69 6.49 -2.29
CA LYS A 70 -15.57 5.81 -1.36
C LYS A 70 -16.18 4.56 -2.00
N PRO A 71 -16.38 3.49 -1.23
CA PRO A 71 -16.94 2.26 -1.75
C PRO A 71 -18.40 2.48 -2.20
N ILE A 72 -18.79 1.81 -3.29
CA ILE A 72 -20.16 1.80 -3.76
C ILE A 72 -20.89 0.60 -3.15
N GLY A 73 -21.97 0.86 -2.44
CA GLY A 73 -22.78 -0.18 -1.79
C GLY A 73 -22.06 -0.82 -0.59
N LYS A 74 -21.84 -2.14 -0.67
CA LYS A 74 -21.15 -2.94 0.39
C LYS A 74 -19.69 -3.24 0.08
N SER A 75 -19.12 -2.61 -0.94
CA SER A 75 -17.71 -2.77 -1.26
C SER A 75 -16.84 -2.16 -0.16
N GLU A 76 -15.67 -2.72 0.04
CA GLU A 76 -14.62 -2.16 0.89
C GLU A 76 -13.62 -1.42 0.00
N PHE A 77 -12.88 -0.47 0.55
CA PHE A 77 -11.81 0.18 -0.19
C PHE A 77 -10.45 -0.36 0.25
N ASP A 78 -9.48 -0.30 -0.65
CA ASP A 78 -8.13 -0.78 -0.38
C ASP A 78 -7.22 0.38 0.00
N LEU A 79 -6.43 0.16 1.03
CA LEU A 79 -5.31 1.01 1.43
C LEU A 79 -4.02 0.25 1.19
N ASP A 80 -3.09 0.86 0.46
CA ASP A 80 -1.80 0.27 0.18
C ASP A 80 -0.69 0.99 0.93
N ALA A 81 0.19 0.23 1.57
CA ALA A 81 1.38 0.70 2.25
C ALA A 81 2.61 -0.10 1.85
N VAL A 82 3.74 0.57 1.83
CA VAL A 82 5.06 -0.07 1.75
C VAL A 82 5.73 0.01 3.11
N CYS A 83 6.29 -1.11 3.56
CA CYS A 83 7.24 -1.17 4.67
C CYS A 83 8.64 -1.43 4.08
N LYS A 84 9.38 -0.34 3.77
CA LYS A 84 10.73 -0.42 3.21
C LYS A 84 11.76 -0.50 4.33
N LEU A 85 12.59 -1.54 4.33
CA LEU A 85 13.76 -1.69 5.19
C LEU A 85 14.98 -1.13 4.44
N THR A 86 15.65 -0.13 5.01
CA THR A 86 16.73 0.60 4.32
C THR A 86 18.13 0.09 4.64
N ALA A 87 18.33 -0.53 5.80
CA ALA A 87 19.61 -1.13 6.15
C ALA A 87 19.91 -2.34 5.25
N SER A 88 21.12 -2.36 4.70
CA SER A 88 21.52 -3.41 3.75
C SER A 88 21.66 -4.76 4.44
N GLN A 89 20.99 -5.74 3.90
CA GLN A 89 21.15 -7.15 4.19
C GLN A 89 20.85 -7.94 2.92
N ASP A 90 21.49 -9.06 2.76
CA ASP A 90 21.21 -9.98 1.65
C ASP A 90 19.94 -10.78 1.98
N TRP A 91 18.80 -10.21 1.63
CA TRP A 91 17.49 -10.78 1.90
C TRP A 91 17.07 -11.76 0.81
N HIS A 92 16.56 -12.92 1.22
CA HIS A 92 15.69 -13.71 0.35
C HIS A 92 14.25 -13.15 0.39
N PRO A 93 13.49 -13.13 -0.74
CA PRO A 93 12.12 -12.57 -0.77
C PRO A 93 11.20 -13.13 0.30
N GLY A 94 11.23 -14.45 0.52
CA GLY A 94 10.41 -15.11 1.54
C GLY A 94 10.80 -14.74 2.98
N GLU A 95 12.07 -14.51 3.25
CA GLU A 95 12.57 -14.12 4.59
C GLU A 95 12.08 -12.73 4.95
N LEU A 96 12.19 -11.77 4.02
CA LEU A 96 11.67 -10.42 4.24
C LEU A 96 10.17 -10.42 4.49
N TYR A 97 9.43 -11.19 3.69
CA TYR A 97 7.98 -11.35 3.86
C TYR A 97 7.65 -11.95 5.23
N GLN A 98 8.35 -13.02 5.63
CA GLN A 98 8.11 -13.71 6.90
C GLN A 98 8.45 -12.81 8.11
N LEU A 99 9.51 -12.02 8.03
CA LEU A 99 9.89 -11.07 9.08
C LEU A 99 8.75 -10.05 9.34
N LEU A 100 8.16 -9.49 8.28
CA LEU A 100 7.02 -8.57 8.42
C LEU A 100 5.79 -9.30 8.95
N TRP A 101 5.51 -10.53 8.45
CA TRP A 101 4.41 -11.36 8.93
C TRP A 101 4.51 -11.62 10.42
N ASP A 102 5.66 -12.09 10.90
CA ASP A 102 5.86 -12.43 12.31
C ASP A 102 5.70 -11.20 13.21
N ARG A 103 6.18 -10.05 12.73
CA ARG A 103 6.02 -8.80 13.46
C ARG A 103 4.56 -8.40 13.60
N LEU A 104 3.77 -8.48 12.53
CA LEU A 104 2.33 -8.20 12.58
C LEU A 104 1.59 -9.25 13.43
N TYR A 105 1.95 -10.51 13.29
CA TYR A 105 1.35 -11.63 14.03
C TYR A 105 1.57 -11.54 15.55
N ALA A 106 2.68 -10.94 15.98
CA ALA A 106 2.97 -10.69 17.40
C ALA A 106 1.98 -9.68 18.03
N ASN A 107 1.22 -8.93 17.23
CA ASN A 107 0.15 -8.06 17.72
C ASN A 107 -1.17 -8.84 17.80
N GLY A 108 -1.69 -9.00 19.01
CA GLY A 108 -2.94 -9.74 19.23
C GLY A 108 -4.17 -9.11 18.54
N LEU A 109 -4.13 -7.79 18.28
CA LEU A 109 -5.19 -7.11 17.55
C LEU A 109 -5.14 -7.41 16.04
N TYR A 110 -3.94 -7.42 15.43
CA TYR A 110 -3.79 -7.66 14.00
C TYR A 110 -3.91 -9.13 13.62
N ARG A 111 -3.45 -10.04 14.50
CA ARG A 111 -3.43 -11.48 14.24
C ARG A 111 -4.71 -12.05 13.62
N PRO A 112 -5.92 -11.78 14.16
CA PRO A 112 -7.17 -12.32 13.60
C PRO A 112 -7.58 -11.67 12.27
N MET A 113 -6.95 -10.55 11.89
CA MET A 113 -7.26 -9.78 10.68
C MET A 113 -6.32 -10.11 9.51
N MET A 114 -5.26 -10.87 9.78
CA MET A 114 -4.18 -11.10 8.82
C MET A 114 -4.53 -12.13 7.76
N LYS A 115 -4.18 -11.79 6.51
CA LYS A 115 -4.26 -12.68 5.36
C LYS A 115 -2.99 -12.58 4.53
N ARG A 116 -2.49 -13.75 4.07
CA ARG A 116 -1.35 -13.79 3.16
C ARG A 116 -1.80 -13.45 1.74
N MET A 117 -1.08 -12.56 1.10
CA MET A 117 -1.21 -12.22 -0.32
C MET A 117 0.16 -12.41 -0.99
N PRO A 118 0.23 -12.61 -2.31
CA PRO A 118 1.51 -12.88 -2.98
C PRO A 118 2.59 -11.81 -2.76
N ARG A 119 2.21 -10.55 -2.62
CA ARG A 119 3.15 -9.40 -2.53
C ARG A 119 3.01 -8.57 -1.28
N CYS A 120 1.97 -8.80 -0.49
CA CYS A 120 1.68 -8.02 0.71
C CYS A 120 1.07 -8.90 1.80
N ILE A 121 0.97 -8.33 2.99
CA ILE A 121 0.18 -8.87 4.08
C ILE A 121 -1.05 -8.00 4.19
N ARG A 122 -2.23 -8.59 4.06
CA ARG A 122 -3.51 -7.90 4.19
C ARG A 122 -3.98 -7.94 5.63
N LEU A 123 -4.42 -6.79 6.13
CA LEU A 123 -5.22 -6.65 7.35
C LEU A 123 -6.67 -6.31 6.95
N GLU A 124 -7.60 -7.20 7.28
CA GLU A 124 -9.02 -7.06 6.95
C GLU A 124 -9.74 -6.34 8.11
N TYR A 125 -10.11 -5.08 7.91
CA TYR A 125 -10.94 -4.31 8.82
C TYR A 125 -12.41 -4.49 8.43
N ALA A 126 -13.02 -5.53 8.99
CA ALA A 126 -14.34 -6.01 8.59
C ALA A 126 -15.38 -4.90 8.41
N GLY A 127 -15.93 -4.77 7.20
CA GLY A 127 -16.98 -3.82 6.83
C GLY A 127 -16.49 -2.39 6.53
N ASP A 128 -15.19 -2.09 6.64
CA ASP A 128 -14.64 -0.77 6.36
C ASP A 128 -13.67 -0.80 5.16
N PHE A 129 -12.52 -1.47 5.30
CA PHE A 129 -11.45 -1.46 4.29
C PHE A 129 -10.45 -2.60 4.50
N HIS A 130 -9.57 -2.80 3.52
CA HIS A 130 -8.37 -3.62 3.63
C HIS A 130 -7.12 -2.75 3.68
N LEU A 131 -6.13 -3.14 4.48
CA LEU A 131 -4.81 -2.52 4.49
C LEU A 131 -3.78 -3.55 4.01
N ASP A 132 -3.24 -3.33 2.83
CA ASP A 132 -2.21 -4.15 2.19
C ASP A 132 -0.83 -3.57 2.47
N ILE A 133 0.01 -4.32 3.17
CA ILE A 133 1.35 -3.90 3.59
C ILE A 133 2.37 -4.73 2.82
N ALA A 134 3.05 -4.10 1.85
CA ALA A 134 4.10 -4.72 1.07
C ALA A 134 5.47 -4.52 1.77
N PRO A 135 6.19 -5.58 2.16
CA PRO A 135 7.58 -5.44 2.55
C PRO A 135 8.44 -5.09 1.35
N ALA A 136 9.47 -4.27 1.56
CA ALA A 136 10.35 -3.87 0.47
C ALA A 136 11.78 -3.56 0.95
N ILE A 137 12.72 -3.61 0.02
CA ILE A 137 14.10 -3.14 0.17
C ILE A 137 14.46 -2.22 -0.99
N PRO A 138 15.50 -1.38 -0.88
CA PRO A 138 16.01 -0.62 -2.02
C PRO A 138 16.38 -1.53 -3.20
N ASP A 139 16.12 -1.07 -4.43
CA ASP A 139 16.57 -1.76 -5.64
C ASP A 139 17.91 -1.17 -6.11
N PRO A 140 19.04 -1.87 -5.91
CA PRO A 140 20.35 -1.34 -6.28
C PRO A 140 20.56 -1.28 -7.81
N ALA A 141 19.80 -2.06 -8.58
CA ALA A 141 19.93 -2.08 -10.03
C ALA A 141 19.24 -0.90 -10.71
N CYS A 142 18.12 -0.43 -10.14
CA CYS A 142 17.37 0.72 -10.64
C CYS A 142 17.89 2.04 -10.04
N GLY A 143 18.22 2.03 -8.74
CA GLY A 143 18.64 3.22 -7.99
C GLY A 143 17.45 4.16 -7.63
N GLY A 144 17.79 5.34 -7.11
CA GLY A 144 16.78 6.34 -6.73
C GLY A 144 15.77 5.82 -5.69
N ASN A 145 14.48 6.00 -5.96
CA ASN A 145 13.38 5.54 -5.11
C ASN A 145 12.84 4.15 -5.50
N CYS A 146 13.52 3.45 -6.41
CA CYS A 146 13.14 2.09 -6.79
C CYS A 146 13.27 1.13 -5.60
N ILE A 147 12.34 0.22 -5.51
CA ILE A 147 12.28 -0.80 -4.47
C ILE A 147 12.06 -2.19 -5.07
N LEU A 148 12.56 -3.19 -4.38
CA LEU A 148 12.26 -4.60 -4.62
C LEU A 148 11.19 -5.06 -3.63
N VAL A 149 10.10 -5.61 -4.14
CA VAL A 149 9.05 -6.25 -3.33
C VAL A 149 9.08 -7.76 -3.58
N PRO A 150 8.85 -8.59 -2.56
CA PRO A 150 8.68 -10.03 -2.76
C PRO A 150 7.47 -10.32 -3.65
N ASP A 151 7.61 -11.28 -4.55
CA ASP A 151 6.50 -11.89 -5.26
C ASP A 151 6.52 -13.39 -4.95
N LEU A 152 5.76 -13.79 -3.95
CA LEU A 152 5.66 -15.17 -3.54
C LEU A 152 4.78 -15.93 -4.53
N ASN A 153 5.14 -17.14 -4.84
CA ASN A 153 4.37 -17.98 -5.75
C ASN A 153 2.90 -18.08 -5.29
N ALA A 154 1.99 -18.31 -6.26
CA ALA A 154 0.55 -18.37 -6.05
C ALA A 154 0.10 -19.34 -4.93
N ASP A 155 0.89 -20.37 -4.65
CA ASP A 155 0.61 -21.33 -3.58
C ASP A 155 0.99 -20.81 -2.19
N LEU A 156 1.52 -19.57 -2.10
CA LEU A 156 2.00 -18.93 -0.86
C LEU A 156 2.97 -19.84 -0.06
N ALA A 157 3.57 -20.80 -0.71
CA ALA A 157 4.44 -21.79 -0.11
C ALA A 157 5.81 -21.16 0.16
N LEU A 158 6.00 -20.64 1.37
CA LEU A 158 7.33 -20.33 1.91
C LEU A 158 8.25 -21.57 1.86
N GLU A 159 7.64 -22.75 1.69
CA GLU A 159 8.30 -24.06 1.64
C GLU A 159 9.12 -24.28 0.34
N HIS A 160 8.87 -23.51 -0.72
CA HIS A 160 9.64 -23.58 -1.95
C HIS A 160 10.29 -22.22 -2.29
N PRO A 161 11.37 -21.84 -1.59
CA PRO A 161 12.06 -20.55 -1.77
C PRO A 161 12.47 -20.26 -3.21
N ALA A 162 12.80 -21.30 -3.99
CA ALA A 162 13.26 -21.15 -5.37
C ALA A 162 12.23 -20.48 -6.32
N ASN A 163 10.96 -20.44 -5.93
CA ASN A 163 9.89 -19.84 -6.74
C ASN A 163 9.55 -18.39 -6.32
N ASN A 164 10.14 -17.92 -5.22
CA ASN A 164 9.94 -16.56 -4.76
C ASN A 164 10.92 -15.62 -5.48
N VAL A 165 10.41 -14.57 -6.08
CA VAL A 165 11.21 -13.63 -6.86
C VAL A 165 11.05 -12.20 -6.34
N TRP A 166 12.04 -11.37 -6.66
CA TRP A 166 11.94 -9.93 -6.48
C TRP A 166 11.24 -9.28 -7.66
N LYS A 167 10.37 -8.32 -7.38
CA LYS A 167 9.77 -7.42 -8.38
C LYS A 167 10.22 -6.00 -8.10
N SER A 168 10.86 -5.39 -9.10
CA SER A 168 11.23 -3.98 -9.05
C SER A 168 9.99 -3.11 -9.31
N THR A 169 9.85 -2.04 -8.54
CA THR A 169 8.78 -1.04 -8.68
C THR A 169 9.24 0.31 -8.13
N ASN A 170 8.58 1.38 -8.55
CA ASN A 170 8.89 2.73 -8.07
C ASN A 170 7.60 3.52 -7.81
N PRO A 171 6.88 3.23 -6.72
CA PRO A 171 5.61 3.88 -6.43
C PRO A 171 5.75 5.36 -6.06
N GLN A 172 6.90 5.80 -5.54
CA GLN A 172 7.12 7.20 -5.15
C GLN A 172 7.28 8.09 -6.38
N ASP A 173 8.25 7.80 -7.24
CA ASP A 173 8.49 8.63 -8.43
C ASP A 173 7.32 8.56 -9.41
N TYR A 174 6.61 7.41 -9.48
CA TYR A 174 5.39 7.30 -10.25
C TYR A 174 4.30 8.26 -9.74
N ALA A 175 4.09 8.33 -8.43
CA ALA A 175 3.12 9.26 -7.85
C ALA A 175 3.53 10.72 -8.08
N ASP A 176 4.81 11.04 -7.92
CA ASP A 176 5.34 12.39 -8.14
C ASP A 176 5.22 12.79 -9.63
N TYR A 177 5.50 11.85 -10.54
CA TYR A 177 5.29 12.04 -11.97
C TYR A 177 3.82 12.33 -12.30
N ILE A 178 2.89 11.53 -11.81
CA ILE A 178 1.45 11.78 -12.02
C ILE A 178 1.05 13.13 -11.44
N SER A 179 1.47 13.46 -10.22
CA SER A 179 1.14 14.73 -9.58
C SER A 179 1.64 15.94 -10.37
N SER A 180 2.76 15.81 -11.09
CA SER A 180 3.33 16.90 -11.90
C SER A 180 2.43 17.34 -13.08
N PHE A 181 1.41 16.58 -13.43
CA PHE A 181 0.43 16.96 -14.46
C PHE A 181 -0.75 17.78 -13.93
N PHE A 182 -0.93 17.83 -12.59
CA PHE A 182 -2.10 18.45 -11.97
C PHE A 182 -1.77 19.68 -11.12
N TYR A 183 -0.50 19.94 -10.88
CA TYR A 183 0.05 21.04 -10.12
C TYR A 183 1.23 21.70 -10.84
#